data_627f727ca181ff460a5fad7ccd124257
#
_entry.id   627f727ca181ff460a5fad7ccd124257
#
_cell.length_a   1.000
_cell.length_b   1.000
_cell.length_c   1.000
_cell.angle_alpha   90.00
_cell.angle_beta   90.00
_cell.angle_gamma   90.00
#
_symmetry.space_group_name_H-M   'P 1'
#
loop_
_entity.id
_entity.type
_entity.pdbx_description
1 polymer ?
#
loop_
_entity_poly.entity_id
_entity_poly.type
_entity_poly.pdbx_seq_one_letter_code
_entity_poly.pdbx_strand_id
1 'polypeptide(L)'
;MPVDRIEIELADARSPDLINLVTALDNFLNKVCGVERNHGSPIDRLAHDDTQMFIARIAGQAVGCAGLQVFADGTGEVKRMYVVTEVRTTGIGSRLLTCVVEAALAAKLSVLRLETTEFLPDAQRLYRAKGFVPCPAYGPYVSNPINLYFERWLTK
;
A
#
# COMPACT_ATOMS: atom_id res chain seq x y z
N MET A 1 -13.05 -0.18 -23.65
CA MET A 1 -12.01 -1.20 -23.34
C MET A 1 -12.39 -1.91 -22.08
N PRO A 2 -12.54 -3.20 -22.18
CA PRO A 2 -12.82 -3.95 -20.97
C PRO A 2 -11.60 -3.85 -20.03
N VAL A 3 -11.86 -3.42 -18.81
CA VAL A 3 -10.88 -3.43 -17.73
C VAL A 3 -10.70 -4.86 -17.22
N ASP A 4 -10.94 -5.83 -18.11
CA ASP A 4 -11.22 -7.22 -17.76
C ASP A 4 -9.98 -8.00 -17.39
N ARG A 5 -8.80 -7.44 -17.62
CA ARG A 5 -7.57 -8.14 -17.30
C ARG A 5 -6.64 -7.29 -16.46
N ILE A 6 -7.03 -7.17 -15.22
CA ILE A 6 -6.08 -6.69 -14.24
C ILE A 6 -5.19 -7.86 -13.87
N GLU A 7 -3.91 -7.74 -14.17
CA GLU A 7 -2.91 -8.71 -13.76
C GLU A 7 -2.08 -8.13 -12.64
N ILE A 8 -1.87 -8.91 -11.58
CA ILE A 8 -1.06 -8.50 -10.44
C ILE A 8 0.07 -9.50 -10.29
N GLU A 9 1.29 -8.99 -10.20
CA GLU A 9 2.49 -9.81 -10.09
C GLU A 9 3.46 -9.19 -9.09
N LEU A 10 4.35 -10.02 -8.56
CA LEU A 10 5.49 -9.53 -7.79
C LEU A 10 6.40 -8.72 -8.71
N ALA A 11 6.93 -7.63 -8.20
CA ALA A 11 7.80 -6.75 -8.95
C ALA A 11 9.07 -6.47 -8.15
N ASP A 12 10.19 -6.34 -8.88
CA ASP A 12 11.42 -5.84 -8.31
C ASP A 12 11.24 -4.37 -7.94
N ALA A 13 11.61 -4.00 -6.72
CA ALA A 13 11.49 -2.62 -6.25
C ALA A 13 12.27 -1.64 -7.13
N ARG A 14 13.31 -2.11 -7.81
CA ARG A 14 14.16 -1.28 -8.67
C ARG A 14 13.73 -1.29 -10.14
N SER A 15 12.63 -1.96 -10.48
CA SER A 15 12.13 -1.94 -11.85
C SER A 15 11.67 -0.53 -12.23
N PRO A 16 11.88 -0.10 -13.51
CA PRO A 16 11.46 1.23 -13.93
C PRO A 16 9.98 1.52 -13.69
N ASP A 17 9.12 0.55 -13.95
CA ASP A 17 7.67 0.72 -13.75
C ASP A 17 7.33 0.97 -12.29
N LEU A 18 7.93 0.23 -11.36
CA LEU A 18 7.67 0.44 -9.95
C LEU A 18 8.25 1.77 -9.46
N ILE A 19 9.46 2.12 -9.90
CA ILE A 19 10.06 3.43 -9.58
C ILE A 19 9.13 4.56 -10.03
N ASN A 20 8.58 4.46 -11.22
CA ASN A 20 7.68 5.47 -11.75
C ASN A 20 6.39 5.58 -10.93
N LEU A 21 5.82 4.45 -10.50
CA LEU A 21 4.61 4.46 -9.67
C LEU A 21 4.89 5.06 -8.29
N VAL A 22 6.00 4.70 -7.67
CA VAL A 22 6.38 5.24 -6.35
C VAL A 22 6.66 6.74 -6.44
N THR A 23 7.31 7.18 -7.52
CA THR A 23 7.55 8.60 -7.77
C THR A 23 6.23 9.36 -7.92
N ALA A 24 5.28 8.80 -8.68
CA ALA A 24 3.96 9.39 -8.85
C ALA A 24 3.21 9.50 -7.52
N LEU A 25 3.31 8.47 -6.68
CA LEU A 25 2.72 8.48 -5.34
C LEU A 25 3.35 9.57 -4.47
N ASP A 26 4.67 9.69 -4.47
CA ASP A 26 5.36 10.73 -3.70
C ASP A 26 4.92 12.12 -4.13
N ASN A 27 4.85 12.35 -5.43
CA ASN A 27 4.40 13.64 -5.96
C ASN A 27 2.97 13.95 -5.52
N PHE A 28 2.10 12.95 -5.55
CA PHE A 28 0.72 13.10 -5.10
C PHE A 28 0.64 13.40 -3.60
N LEU A 29 1.34 12.64 -2.76
CA LEU A 29 1.31 12.82 -1.31
C LEU A 29 1.94 14.15 -0.90
N ASN A 30 3.03 14.53 -1.53
CA ASN A 30 3.67 15.82 -1.25
C ASN A 30 2.75 16.99 -1.57
N LYS A 31 1.92 16.82 -2.59
CA LYS A 31 0.96 17.84 -3.00
C LYS A 31 -0.23 17.94 -2.02
N VAL A 32 -0.72 16.81 -1.49
CA VAL A 32 -1.92 16.80 -0.65
C VAL A 32 -1.62 16.98 0.83
N CYS A 33 -0.47 16.54 1.32
CA CYS A 33 -0.17 16.58 2.77
C CYS A 33 1.17 17.22 3.14
N GLY A 34 1.97 17.63 2.15
CA GLY A 34 3.28 18.25 2.39
C GLY A 34 4.41 17.24 2.48
N VAL A 35 5.62 17.67 2.11
CA VAL A 35 6.81 16.82 2.04
C VAL A 35 7.15 16.21 3.40
N GLU A 36 7.09 17.02 4.45
CA GLU A 36 7.46 16.59 5.81
C GLU A 36 6.50 15.58 6.42
N ARG A 37 5.34 15.37 5.81
CA ARG A 37 4.31 14.44 6.30
C ARG A 37 4.21 13.19 5.46
N ASN A 38 5.02 13.08 4.41
CA ASN A 38 5.07 11.89 3.58
C ASN A 38 6.05 10.90 4.20
N HIS A 39 5.52 9.88 4.89
CA HIS A 39 6.31 8.84 5.53
C HIS A 39 6.59 7.65 4.60
N GLY A 40 6.48 7.87 3.28
CA GLY A 40 6.68 6.80 2.31
C GLY A 40 8.10 6.26 2.31
N SER A 41 8.22 4.97 2.06
CA SER A 41 9.51 4.28 2.01
C SER A 41 10.18 4.51 0.66
N PRO A 42 11.45 4.92 0.64
CA PRO A 42 12.19 5.07 -0.61
C PRO A 42 12.48 3.71 -1.25
N ILE A 43 12.84 3.75 -2.54
CA ILE A 43 13.11 2.53 -3.32
C ILE A 43 14.15 1.64 -2.65
N ASP A 44 15.23 2.22 -2.12
CA ASP A 44 16.26 1.43 -1.45
C ASP A 44 15.71 0.63 -0.28
N ARG A 45 14.78 1.20 0.47
CA ARG A 45 14.13 0.50 1.58
C ARG A 45 13.20 -0.60 1.09
N LEU A 46 12.47 -0.35 0.01
CA LEU A 46 11.54 -1.32 -0.58
C LEU A 46 12.26 -2.51 -1.20
N ALA A 47 13.54 -2.37 -1.52
CA ALA A 47 14.34 -3.44 -2.12
C ALA A 47 14.90 -4.44 -1.09
N HIS A 48 14.62 -4.25 0.22
CA HIS A 48 15.06 -5.18 1.25
C HIS A 48 14.28 -6.50 1.18
N ASP A 49 14.89 -7.57 1.67
CA ASP A 49 14.31 -8.91 1.65
C ASP A 49 13.03 -9.04 2.49
N ASP A 50 12.80 -8.12 3.45
CA ASP A 50 11.61 -8.12 4.28
C ASP A 50 10.39 -7.52 3.58
N THR A 51 10.53 -7.06 2.34
CA THR A 51 9.49 -6.35 1.61
C THR A 51 9.19 -7.02 0.27
N GLN A 52 7.91 -7.29 0.04
CA GLN A 52 7.40 -7.75 -1.26
C GLN A 52 6.60 -6.61 -1.89
N MET A 53 6.90 -6.29 -3.15
CA MET A 53 6.14 -5.30 -3.91
C MET A 53 5.31 -5.99 -4.98
N PHE A 54 4.06 -5.56 -5.11
CA PHE A 54 3.14 -6.03 -6.13
C PHE A 54 2.84 -4.88 -7.09
N ILE A 55 2.75 -5.22 -8.38
CA ILE A 55 2.39 -4.26 -9.41
C ILE A 55 1.14 -4.76 -10.14
N ALA A 56 0.22 -3.85 -10.40
CA ALA A 56 -0.98 -4.15 -11.17
C ALA A 56 -0.82 -3.60 -12.58
N ARG A 57 -1.20 -4.41 -13.57
CA ARG A 57 -1.14 -4.04 -14.99
C ARG A 57 -2.49 -4.23 -15.67
N ILE A 58 -2.77 -3.34 -16.61
CA ILE A 58 -3.87 -3.49 -17.55
C ILE A 58 -3.27 -3.44 -18.94
N ALA A 59 -3.48 -4.48 -19.73
CA ALA A 59 -2.92 -4.60 -21.09
C ALA A 59 -1.41 -4.34 -21.12
N GLY A 60 -0.69 -4.86 -20.11
CA GLY A 60 0.76 -4.71 -19.98
C GLY A 60 1.23 -3.40 -19.36
N GLN A 61 0.34 -2.43 -19.18
CA GLN A 61 0.71 -1.13 -18.63
C GLN A 61 0.56 -1.12 -17.11
N ALA A 62 1.60 -0.67 -16.41
CA ALA A 62 1.60 -0.55 -14.96
C ALA A 62 0.64 0.55 -14.52
N VAL A 63 -0.31 0.21 -13.66
CA VAL A 63 -1.37 1.14 -13.24
C VAL A 63 -1.52 1.24 -11.72
N GLY A 64 -0.82 0.43 -10.96
CA GLY A 64 -0.89 0.50 -9.50
C GLY A 64 0.16 -0.36 -8.83
N CYS A 65 0.35 -0.13 -7.55
CA CYS A 65 1.28 -0.92 -6.75
C CYS A 65 0.85 -0.95 -5.29
N ALA A 66 1.36 -1.93 -4.57
CA ALA A 66 1.26 -2.03 -3.12
C ALA A 66 2.33 -2.97 -2.62
N GLY A 67 2.79 -2.76 -1.39
CA GLY A 67 3.82 -3.60 -0.81
C GLY A 67 3.45 -4.14 0.55
N LEU A 68 4.12 -5.22 0.93
CA LEU A 68 4.08 -5.80 2.27
C LEU A 68 5.48 -5.77 2.86
N GLN A 69 5.63 -5.08 3.98
CA GLN A 69 6.85 -5.18 4.78
C GLN A 69 6.57 -6.07 5.99
N VAL A 70 7.44 -7.05 6.20
CA VAL A 70 7.34 -8.00 7.30
C VAL A 70 8.33 -7.61 8.38
N PHE A 71 7.87 -7.56 9.65
CA PHE A 71 8.72 -7.25 10.79
C PHE A 71 9.05 -8.50 11.59
N ALA A 72 10.18 -8.44 12.30
CA ALA A 72 10.68 -9.58 13.07
C ALA A 72 9.73 -10.02 14.19
N ASP A 73 8.86 -9.13 14.66
CA ASP A 73 7.87 -9.42 15.71
C ASP A 73 6.62 -10.16 15.19
N GLY A 74 6.58 -10.50 13.90
CA GLY A 74 5.44 -11.20 13.31
C GLY A 74 4.31 -10.28 12.86
N THR A 75 4.55 -8.98 12.80
CA THR A 75 3.59 -8.03 12.25
C THR A 75 3.98 -7.62 10.84
N GLY A 76 3.07 -6.98 10.11
CA GLY A 76 3.34 -6.48 8.78
C GLY A 76 2.75 -5.10 8.57
N GLU A 77 3.23 -4.44 7.51
CA GLU A 77 2.73 -3.12 7.14
C GLU A 77 2.49 -3.06 5.63
N VAL A 78 1.33 -2.51 5.24
CA VAL A 78 1.04 -2.17 3.83
C VAL A 78 1.88 -0.94 3.48
N LYS A 79 2.64 -1.03 2.39
CA LYS A 79 3.53 0.04 1.93
C LYS A 79 3.16 0.50 0.54
N ARG A 80 3.26 1.80 0.30
CA ARG A 80 3.24 2.40 -1.04
C ARG A 80 2.03 1.98 -1.88
N MET A 81 0.84 1.93 -1.27
CA MET A 81 -0.40 1.65 -1.96
C MET A 81 -0.77 2.81 -2.88
N TYR A 82 -0.86 2.54 -4.19
CA TYR A 82 -1.16 3.59 -5.17
C TYR A 82 -1.83 3.02 -6.40
N VAL A 83 -2.81 3.74 -6.93
CA VAL A 83 -3.46 3.44 -8.22
C VAL A 83 -3.48 4.74 -9.01
N VAL A 84 -3.07 4.69 -10.28
CA VAL A 84 -3.08 5.87 -11.14
C VAL A 84 -4.50 6.43 -11.26
N THR A 85 -4.62 7.75 -11.31
CA THR A 85 -5.91 8.45 -11.23
C THR A 85 -6.88 7.99 -12.33
N GLU A 86 -6.38 7.75 -13.53
CA GLU A 86 -7.18 7.45 -14.72
C GLU A 86 -7.97 6.14 -14.60
N VAL A 87 -7.53 5.22 -13.72
CA VAL A 87 -8.16 3.91 -13.58
C VAL A 87 -8.68 3.65 -12.17
N ARG A 88 -8.77 4.69 -11.34
CA ARG A 88 -9.38 4.56 -10.00
C ARG A 88 -10.85 4.19 -10.13
N THR A 89 -11.40 3.57 -9.08
CA THR A 89 -12.77 3.06 -9.02
C THR A 89 -13.05 1.84 -9.92
N THR A 90 -12.00 1.22 -10.46
CA THR A 90 -12.13 -0.01 -11.27
C THR A 90 -11.88 -1.30 -10.49
N GLY A 91 -11.63 -1.19 -9.17
CA GLY A 91 -11.36 -2.36 -8.33
C GLY A 91 -9.90 -2.76 -8.23
N ILE A 92 -8.97 -2.02 -8.86
CA ILE A 92 -7.54 -2.33 -8.83
C ILE A 92 -6.99 -2.25 -7.41
N GLY A 93 -7.33 -1.18 -6.67
CA GLY A 93 -6.89 -1.01 -5.30
C GLY A 93 -7.34 -2.15 -4.40
N SER A 94 -8.59 -2.56 -4.55
CA SER A 94 -9.14 -3.70 -3.82
C SER A 94 -8.36 -4.98 -4.10
N ARG A 95 -8.03 -5.24 -5.35
CA ARG A 95 -7.29 -6.45 -5.74
C ARG A 95 -5.85 -6.41 -5.25
N LEU A 96 -5.19 -5.26 -5.34
CA LEU A 96 -3.83 -5.08 -4.79
C LEU A 96 -3.83 -5.34 -3.29
N LEU A 97 -4.77 -4.75 -2.57
CA LEU A 97 -4.84 -4.94 -1.13
C LEU A 97 -5.13 -6.40 -0.76
N THR A 98 -5.98 -7.08 -1.53
CA THR A 98 -6.22 -8.51 -1.35
C THR A 98 -4.92 -9.31 -1.49
N CYS A 99 -4.09 -8.99 -2.50
CA CYS A 99 -2.79 -9.66 -2.66
C CYS A 99 -1.88 -9.44 -1.47
N VAL A 100 -1.84 -8.23 -0.91
CA VAL A 100 -1.03 -7.94 0.28
C VAL A 100 -1.55 -8.72 1.49
N VAL A 101 -2.87 -8.77 1.69
CA VAL A 101 -3.47 -9.53 2.79
C VAL A 101 -3.17 -11.02 2.65
N GLU A 102 -3.30 -11.57 1.44
CA GLU A 102 -3.00 -12.98 1.19
C GLU A 102 -1.52 -13.30 1.46
N ALA A 103 -0.61 -12.41 1.05
CA ALA A 103 0.81 -12.56 1.33
C ALA A 103 1.09 -12.53 2.84
N ALA A 104 0.42 -11.64 3.57
CA ALA A 104 0.54 -11.55 5.02
C ALA A 104 0.03 -12.82 5.71
N LEU A 105 -1.09 -13.36 5.24
CA LEU A 105 -1.62 -14.64 5.74
C LEU A 105 -0.67 -15.80 5.46
N ALA A 106 -0.09 -15.85 4.25
CA ALA A 106 0.87 -16.88 3.88
C ALA A 106 2.14 -16.81 4.75
N ALA A 107 2.54 -15.61 5.14
CA ALA A 107 3.68 -15.38 6.03
C ALA A 107 3.33 -15.60 7.51
N LYS A 108 2.07 -15.93 7.81
CA LYS A 108 1.57 -16.19 9.17
C LYS A 108 1.74 -15.00 10.11
N LEU A 109 1.56 -13.80 9.57
CA LEU A 109 1.62 -12.58 10.36
C LEU A 109 0.39 -12.47 11.25
N SER A 110 0.57 -11.87 12.43
CA SER A 110 -0.52 -11.72 13.40
C SER A 110 -1.45 -10.55 13.06
N VAL A 111 -0.89 -9.47 12.56
CA VAL A 111 -1.62 -8.24 12.26
C VAL A 111 -0.97 -7.54 11.07
N LEU A 112 -1.80 -6.92 10.25
CA LEU A 112 -1.36 -6.08 9.14
C LEU A 112 -1.81 -4.65 9.43
N ARG A 113 -0.88 -3.70 9.41
CA ARG A 113 -1.12 -2.29 9.72
C ARG A 113 -0.80 -1.42 8.53
N LEU A 114 -1.29 -0.21 8.56
CA LEU A 114 -0.99 0.79 7.54
C LEU A 114 -1.14 2.19 8.10
N GLU A 115 -0.45 3.14 7.47
CA GLU A 115 -0.62 4.56 7.69
C GLU A 115 -1.28 5.17 6.47
N THR A 116 -2.25 6.04 6.70
CA THR A 116 -2.88 6.86 5.66
C THR A 116 -3.08 8.28 6.20
N THR A 117 -3.90 9.08 5.55
CA THR A 117 -4.14 10.46 5.97
C THR A 117 -5.62 10.82 5.79
N GLU A 118 -6.08 11.81 6.57
CA GLU A 118 -7.44 12.32 6.44
C GLU A 118 -7.72 12.91 5.05
N PHE A 119 -6.67 13.24 4.28
CA PHE A 119 -6.81 13.81 2.94
C PHE A 119 -7.13 12.78 1.87
N LEU A 120 -7.20 11.48 2.21
CA LEU A 120 -7.46 10.38 1.28
C LEU A 120 -8.71 9.60 1.69
N PRO A 121 -9.91 10.20 1.59
CA PRO A 121 -11.13 9.51 2.03
C PRO A 121 -11.45 8.24 1.25
N ASP A 122 -11.10 8.19 -0.04
CA ASP A 122 -11.32 6.99 -0.85
C ASP A 122 -10.47 5.82 -0.37
N ALA A 123 -9.21 6.10 0.00
CA ALA A 123 -8.32 5.08 0.56
C ALA A 123 -8.88 4.55 1.89
N GLN A 124 -9.37 5.44 2.74
CA GLN A 124 -9.97 5.05 4.01
C GLN A 124 -11.18 4.12 3.80
N ARG A 125 -12.04 4.45 2.84
CA ARG A 125 -13.19 3.59 2.52
C ARG A 125 -12.74 2.20 2.05
N LEU A 126 -11.71 2.15 1.22
CA LEU A 126 -11.16 0.88 0.75
C LEU A 126 -10.63 0.03 1.91
N TYR A 127 -9.85 0.64 2.81
CA TYR A 127 -9.29 -0.09 3.95
C TYR A 127 -10.40 -0.62 4.86
N ARG A 128 -11.40 0.20 5.17
CA ARG A 128 -12.55 -0.24 5.98
C ARG A 128 -13.31 -1.39 5.31
N ALA A 129 -13.50 -1.31 4.00
CA ALA A 129 -14.19 -2.37 3.24
C ALA A 129 -13.41 -3.69 3.26
N LYS A 130 -12.09 -3.64 3.45
CA LYS A 130 -11.22 -4.81 3.55
C LYS A 130 -10.99 -5.29 4.98
N GLY A 131 -11.75 -4.78 5.93
CA GLY A 131 -11.71 -5.25 7.31
C GLY A 131 -10.68 -4.56 8.20
N PHE A 132 -10.08 -3.50 7.72
CA PHE A 132 -9.18 -2.68 8.55
C PHE A 132 -10.00 -1.75 9.43
N VAL A 133 -9.55 -1.58 10.66
CA VAL A 133 -10.17 -0.68 11.65
C VAL A 133 -9.14 0.30 12.17
N PRO A 134 -9.56 1.50 12.61
CA PRO A 134 -8.63 2.47 13.17
C PRO A 134 -7.85 1.92 14.35
N CYS A 135 -6.59 2.31 14.45
CA CYS A 135 -5.72 1.95 15.57
C CYS A 135 -4.80 3.12 15.92
N PRO A 136 -4.13 3.07 17.10
CA PRO A 136 -3.13 4.08 17.43
C PRO A 136 -1.90 4.00 16.53
N ALA A 137 -1.11 5.08 16.48
CA ALA A 137 0.18 5.08 15.81
C ALA A 137 1.05 3.94 16.36
N TYR A 138 1.84 3.33 15.48
CA TYR A 138 2.64 2.16 15.81
C TYR A 138 4.06 2.32 15.27
N GLY A 139 4.98 1.47 15.77
CA GLY A 139 6.38 1.49 15.33
C GLY A 139 7.02 2.86 15.58
N PRO A 140 7.73 3.43 14.60
CA PRO A 140 8.38 4.72 14.74
C PRO A 140 7.45 5.91 14.59
N TYR A 141 6.18 5.68 14.24
CA TYR A 141 5.24 6.78 13.97
C TYR A 141 4.76 7.43 15.24
N VAL A 142 4.56 8.75 15.16
CA VAL A 142 4.03 9.55 16.25
C VAL A 142 2.66 10.07 15.83
N SER A 143 1.67 9.95 16.70
CA SER A 143 0.33 10.46 16.45
C SER A 143 0.34 11.94 16.08
N ASN A 144 -0.43 12.29 15.05
CA ASN A 144 -0.66 13.69 14.67
C ASN A 144 -2.07 13.82 14.09
N PRO A 145 -2.59 15.06 13.95
CA PRO A 145 -4.01 15.27 13.59
C PRO A 145 -4.40 14.79 12.20
N ILE A 146 -3.45 14.65 11.28
CA ILE A 146 -3.77 14.35 9.88
C ILE A 146 -3.42 12.95 9.43
N ASN A 147 -2.51 12.27 10.12
CA ASN A 147 -2.16 10.90 9.79
C ASN A 147 -3.05 9.93 10.56
N LEU A 148 -3.53 8.93 9.87
CA LEU A 148 -4.45 7.94 10.40
C LEU A 148 -3.81 6.57 10.28
N TYR A 149 -4.10 5.71 11.25
CA TYR A 149 -3.52 4.38 11.32
C TYR A 149 -4.65 3.36 11.38
N PHE A 150 -4.50 2.27 10.64
CA PHE A 150 -5.48 1.20 10.58
C PHE A 150 -4.78 -0.13 10.77
N GLU A 151 -5.52 -1.11 11.27
CA GLU A 151 -5.02 -2.46 11.43
C GLU A 151 -6.09 -3.49 11.08
N ARG A 152 -5.65 -4.64 10.63
CA ARG A 152 -6.47 -5.82 10.46
C ARG A 152 -5.77 -6.99 11.12
N TRP A 153 -6.39 -7.57 12.14
CA TRP A 153 -5.88 -8.77 12.79
C TRP A 153 -6.14 -9.98 11.90
N LEU A 154 -5.10 -10.78 11.69
CA LEU A 154 -5.10 -11.92 10.79
C LEU A 154 -5.21 -13.24 11.56
N THR A 155 -4.88 -13.23 12.85
CA THR A 155 -5.00 -14.39 13.75
C THR A 155 -6.19 -14.18 14.66
N LYS A 156 -6.85 -15.28 14.98
CA LYS A 156 -7.99 -15.26 15.91
C LYS A 156 -7.51 -15.27 17.36
#